data_60f0c6909d0490bdf7cdbda3709e3def
#
_entry.id   60f0c6909d0490bdf7cdbda3709e3def
#
_cell.length_a   1.000
_cell.length_b   1.000
_cell.length_c   1.000
_cell.angle_alpha   90.00
_cell.angle_beta   90.00
_cell.angle_gamma   90.00
#
_symmetry.space_group_name_H-M   'P 1'
#
loop_
_entity.id
_entity.type
_entity.pdbx_description
1 polymer ?
#
loop_
_entity_poly.entity_id
_entity_poly.type
_entity_poly.pdbx_seq_one_letter_code
_entity_poly.pdbx_strand_id
1 'polypeptide(L)'
;MTLSPPPRAEVYLVENRLNPISTRAALELTDDNLRCTVKEYSKWVEKALGISDLRSRLQAGEAVAAFDFRRDQLKIKWLKQFLKAGFSVSEGGSRRWLVSLVYPTGILALVEVVDGWDVHNEWRRALPPT
;
A
#
# COMPACT_ATOMS: atom_id res chain seq x y z
N MET A 1 -4.59 -23.85 -18.30
CA MET A 1 -5.11 -22.76 -17.46
C MET A 1 -4.07 -21.66 -17.36
N THR A 2 -4.41 -20.52 -17.86
CA THR A 2 -3.51 -19.37 -17.78
C THR A 2 -3.64 -18.74 -16.41
N LEU A 3 -2.55 -18.79 -15.66
CA LEU A 3 -2.51 -18.07 -14.40
C LEU A 3 -2.28 -16.60 -14.72
N SER A 4 -3.24 -15.76 -14.35
CA SER A 4 -3.02 -14.33 -14.42
C SER A 4 -1.83 -13.99 -13.52
N PRO A 5 -0.90 -13.11 -13.94
CA PRO A 5 0.14 -12.66 -13.03
C PRO A 5 -0.51 -12.06 -11.79
N PRO A 6 0.10 -12.22 -10.61
CA PRO A 6 -0.44 -11.63 -9.40
C PRO A 6 -0.56 -10.11 -9.54
N PRO A 7 -1.59 -9.47 -8.97
CA PRO A 7 -1.73 -8.03 -9.03
C PRO A 7 -0.49 -7.33 -8.48
N ARG A 8 -0.04 -6.33 -9.21
CA ARG A 8 1.13 -5.55 -8.87
C ARG A 8 0.86 -4.09 -9.21
N ALA A 9 1.14 -3.19 -8.29
CA ALA A 9 0.86 -1.78 -8.51
C ALA A 9 1.84 -0.89 -7.75
N GLU A 10 2.09 0.29 -8.31
CA GLU A 10 2.71 1.36 -7.57
C GLU A 10 1.63 2.00 -6.71
N VAL A 11 1.92 2.17 -5.42
CA VAL A 11 0.96 2.66 -4.45
C VAL A 11 1.60 3.74 -3.59
N TYR A 12 0.79 4.34 -2.72
CA TYR A 12 1.24 5.35 -1.77
C TYR A 12 0.85 4.89 -0.36
N LEU A 13 1.85 4.77 0.51
CA LEU A 13 1.61 4.56 1.93
C LEU A 13 1.29 5.90 2.56
N VAL A 14 0.21 5.98 3.32
CA VAL A 14 -0.27 7.22 3.93
C VAL A 14 -0.10 7.12 5.45
N GLU A 15 0.46 8.14 6.08
CA GLU A 15 0.76 8.11 7.51
C GLU A 15 -0.51 7.99 8.35
N ASN A 16 -1.48 8.89 8.11
CA ASN A 16 -2.78 8.85 8.78
C ASN A 16 -3.77 9.77 8.05
N ARG A 17 -5.04 9.73 8.46
CA ARG A 17 -6.10 10.51 7.82
C ARG A 17 -6.01 12.01 8.09
N LEU A 18 -5.46 12.39 9.22
CA LEU A 18 -5.35 13.80 9.61
C LEU A 18 -4.15 14.47 8.98
N ASN A 19 -3.09 13.72 8.73
CA ASN A 19 -1.87 14.20 8.13
C ASN A 19 -1.45 13.22 7.02
N PRO A 20 -1.98 13.40 5.79
CA PRO A 20 -1.82 12.42 4.73
C PRO A 20 -0.47 12.50 4.03
N ILE A 21 0.63 12.47 4.78
CA ILE A 21 1.96 12.38 4.20
C ILE A 21 2.07 11.02 3.53
N SER A 22 2.37 11.03 2.23
CA SER A 22 2.42 9.82 1.42
C SER A 22 3.84 9.46 1.02
N THR A 23 4.07 8.16 0.83
CA THR A 23 5.36 7.61 0.43
C THR A 23 5.13 6.57 -0.64
N ARG A 24 5.87 6.69 -1.76
CA ARG A 24 5.73 5.72 -2.85
C ARG A 24 6.22 4.35 -2.42
N ALA A 25 5.49 3.34 -2.85
CA ALA A 25 5.80 1.95 -2.58
C ALA A 25 5.28 1.06 -3.71
N ALA A 26 5.77 -0.16 -3.77
CA ALA A 26 5.26 -1.17 -4.70
C ALA A 26 4.49 -2.20 -3.91
N LEU A 27 3.26 -2.47 -4.33
CA LEU A 27 2.41 -3.47 -3.72
C LEU A 27 2.32 -4.69 -4.64
N GLU A 28 2.55 -5.86 -4.09
CA GLU A 28 2.51 -7.11 -4.84
C GLU A 28 1.73 -8.17 -4.07
N LEU A 29 0.76 -8.76 -4.74
CA LEU A 29 -0.02 -9.87 -4.20
C LEU A 29 0.47 -11.16 -4.83
N THR A 30 1.00 -12.07 -4.01
CA THR A 30 1.38 -13.41 -4.41
C THR A 30 0.35 -14.42 -3.93
N ASP A 31 0.57 -15.70 -4.20
CA ASP A 31 -0.34 -16.75 -3.74
C ASP A 31 -0.44 -16.79 -2.21
N ASP A 32 0.65 -16.49 -1.51
CA ASP A 32 0.73 -16.63 -0.06
C ASP A 32 0.78 -15.30 0.69
N ASN A 33 1.21 -14.23 0.05
CA ASN A 33 1.54 -12.98 0.74
C ASN A 33 1.01 -11.74 0.03
N LEU A 34 0.87 -10.68 0.80
CA LEU A 34 0.74 -9.31 0.30
C LEU A 34 1.97 -8.54 0.79
N ARG A 35 2.82 -8.16 -0.15
CA ARG A 35 4.09 -7.48 0.16
C ARG A 35 4.06 -6.04 -0.34
N CYS A 36 4.54 -5.12 0.49
CA CYS A 36 4.71 -3.73 0.11
C CYS A 36 6.18 -3.34 0.31
N THR A 37 6.82 -2.91 -0.78
CA THR A 37 8.23 -2.51 -0.78
C THR A 37 8.35 -1.00 -0.91
N VAL A 38 9.11 -0.38 -0.01
CA VAL A 38 9.32 1.07 0.01
C VAL A 38 10.13 1.48 -1.22
N LYS A 39 9.71 2.54 -1.92
CA LYS A 39 10.37 3.04 -3.14
C LYS A 39 11.10 4.36 -2.97
N GLU A 40 10.90 5.04 -1.86
CA GLU A 40 11.60 6.30 -1.57
C GLU A 40 11.78 6.48 -0.08
N TYR A 41 12.73 7.31 0.30
CA TYR A 41 12.95 7.60 1.72
C TYR A 41 11.75 8.33 2.31
N SER A 42 11.39 7.95 3.52
CA SER A 42 10.32 8.59 4.28
C SER A 42 10.63 8.47 5.77
N LYS A 43 10.65 9.62 6.43
CA LYS A 43 10.94 9.65 7.87
C LYS A 43 9.87 8.91 8.68
N TRP A 44 8.60 9.09 8.34
CA TRP A 44 7.54 8.44 9.09
C TRP A 44 7.53 6.92 8.86
N VAL A 45 7.86 6.45 7.65
CA VAL A 45 7.97 5.02 7.37
C VAL A 45 9.15 4.43 8.12
N GLU A 46 10.29 5.10 8.12
CA GLU A 46 11.46 4.67 8.89
C GLU A 46 11.13 4.49 10.36
N LYS A 47 10.42 5.46 10.94
CA LYS A 47 9.99 5.40 12.32
C LYS A 47 8.99 4.26 12.55
N ALA A 48 8.05 4.08 11.63
CA ALA A 48 7.05 3.02 11.72
C ALA A 48 7.68 1.62 11.66
N LEU A 49 8.77 1.47 10.91
CA LEU A 49 9.51 0.22 10.80
C LEU A 49 10.47 -0.01 11.97
N GLY A 50 10.72 1.01 12.79
CA GLY A 50 11.65 0.90 13.90
C GLY A 50 13.11 0.79 13.49
N ILE A 51 13.46 1.35 12.33
CA ILE A 51 14.84 1.34 11.82
C ILE A 51 15.37 2.76 11.71
N SER A 52 16.69 2.90 11.56
CA SER A 52 17.34 4.22 11.46
C SER A 52 18.19 4.37 10.20
N ASP A 53 18.20 3.37 9.32
CA ASP A 53 19.08 3.30 8.15
C ASP A 53 18.33 3.11 6.83
N LEU A 54 17.07 3.54 6.77
CA LEU A 54 16.23 3.37 5.57
C LEU A 54 16.89 4.01 4.34
N ARG A 55 17.38 5.25 4.48
CA ARG A 55 18.01 5.96 3.36
C ARG A 55 19.22 5.21 2.81
N SER A 56 20.08 4.72 3.70
CA SER A 56 21.27 3.97 3.31
C SER A 56 20.92 2.67 2.59
N ARG A 57 19.92 1.97 3.08
CA ARG A 57 19.45 0.74 2.47
C ARG A 57 18.90 0.98 1.07
N LEU A 58 18.08 2.03 0.90
CA LEU A 58 17.53 2.37 -0.41
C LEU A 58 18.62 2.79 -1.40
N GLN A 59 19.60 3.56 -0.94
CA GLN A 59 20.73 3.97 -1.77
C GLN A 59 21.59 2.78 -2.20
N ALA A 60 21.67 1.76 -1.37
CA ALA A 60 22.38 0.53 -1.69
C ALA A 60 21.58 -0.39 -2.63
N GLY A 61 20.39 0.00 -3.04
CA GLY A 61 19.52 -0.83 -3.90
C GLY A 61 18.85 -1.97 -3.17
N GLU A 62 18.83 -1.92 -1.84
CA GLU A 62 18.20 -2.96 -1.02
C GLU A 62 16.68 -2.85 -1.08
N ALA A 63 16.01 -4.00 -1.19
CA ALA A 63 14.55 -4.06 -1.13
C ALA A 63 14.12 -4.02 0.35
N VAL A 64 13.46 -2.93 0.75
CA VAL A 64 12.98 -2.76 2.12
C VAL A 64 11.47 -2.89 2.13
N ALA A 65 10.96 -3.94 2.78
CA ALA A 65 9.53 -4.15 2.90
C ALA A 65 8.95 -3.26 4.01
N ALA A 66 7.90 -2.49 3.68
CA ALA A 66 7.10 -1.82 4.70
C ALA A 66 6.29 -2.88 5.46
N PHE A 67 5.70 -3.81 4.72
CA PHE A 67 5.06 -4.97 5.31
C PHE A 67 5.12 -6.14 4.33
N ASP A 68 4.99 -7.34 4.89
CA ASP A 68 4.93 -8.58 4.14
C ASP A 68 4.00 -9.50 4.92
N PHE A 69 2.70 -9.45 4.59
CA PHE A 69 1.66 -10.11 5.35
C PHE A 69 1.18 -11.38 4.66
N ARG A 70 0.82 -12.38 5.44
CA ARG A 70 0.23 -13.61 4.91
C ARG A 70 -1.22 -13.34 4.50
N ARG A 71 -1.59 -13.81 3.31
CA ARG A 71 -2.95 -13.60 2.77
C ARG A 71 -4.03 -14.16 3.69
N ASP A 72 -3.78 -15.30 4.31
CA ASP A 72 -4.76 -15.95 5.18
C ASP A 72 -4.94 -15.23 6.53
N GLN A 73 -4.06 -14.27 6.85
CA GLN A 73 -4.10 -13.49 8.08
C GLN A 73 -4.51 -12.03 7.86
N LEU A 74 -4.81 -11.66 6.61
CA LEU A 74 -5.08 -10.26 6.28
C LEU A 74 -6.40 -9.77 6.84
N LYS A 75 -6.39 -8.53 7.31
CA LYS A 75 -7.58 -7.75 7.65
C LYS A 75 -7.60 -6.53 6.75
N ILE A 76 -8.55 -6.49 5.81
CA ILE A 76 -8.66 -5.44 4.80
C ILE A 76 -9.94 -4.66 5.02
N LYS A 77 -9.83 -3.35 5.00
CA LYS A 77 -10.98 -2.45 5.02
C LYS A 77 -10.82 -1.41 3.94
N TRP A 78 -11.68 -1.44 2.94
CA TRP A 78 -11.68 -0.44 1.88
C TRP A 78 -12.28 0.87 2.40
N LEU A 79 -11.59 1.97 2.11
CA LEU A 79 -11.93 3.29 2.61
C LEU A 79 -12.79 4.02 1.58
N LYS A 80 -13.89 4.62 2.03
CA LYS A 80 -14.86 5.24 1.14
C LYS A 80 -14.80 6.76 1.10
N GLN A 81 -14.28 7.39 2.14
CA GLN A 81 -14.35 8.84 2.27
C GLN A 81 -13.04 9.54 2.00
N PHE A 82 -12.04 9.30 2.79
CA PHE A 82 -10.79 10.05 2.72
C PHE A 82 -9.89 9.59 1.57
N LEU A 83 -9.75 8.29 1.39
CA LEU A 83 -8.99 7.70 0.29
C LEU A 83 -9.97 6.92 -0.58
N LYS A 84 -10.39 7.52 -1.70
CA LYS A 84 -11.40 6.91 -2.57
C LYS A 84 -10.95 5.63 -3.26
N ALA A 85 -9.65 5.47 -3.44
CA ALA A 85 -9.06 4.28 -4.02
C ALA A 85 -8.01 3.70 -3.07
N GLY A 86 -8.39 3.53 -1.81
CA GLY A 86 -7.46 3.08 -0.79
C GLY A 86 -8.09 2.10 0.19
N PHE A 87 -7.23 1.48 0.97
CA PHE A 87 -7.65 0.52 1.99
C PHE A 87 -6.69 0.55 3.17
N SER A 88 -7.18 0.06 4.31
CA SER A 88 -6.33 -0.23 5.45
C SER A 88 -6.04 -1.73 5.46
N VAL A 89 -4.83 -2.10 5.86
CA VAL A 89 -4.40 -3.49 5.91
C VAL A 89 -3.59 -3.75 7.16
N SER A 90 -3.82 -4.91 7.76
CA SER A 90 -3.03 -5.41 8.88
C SER A 90 -3.03 -6.94 8.85
N GLU A 91 -2.12 -7.53 9.61
CA GLU A 91 -2.05 -8.98 9.81
C GLU A 91 -2.16 -9.25 11.31
N GLY A 92 -3.24 -9.93 11.71
CA GLY A 92 -3.45 -10.22 13.12
C GLY A 92 -3.40 -8.96 13.99
N GLY A 93 -2.49 -8.92 14.96
CA GLY A 93 -2.30 -7.78 15.85
C GLY A 93 -1.24 -6.79 15.40
N SER A 94 -0.78 -6.88 14.16
CA SER A 94 0.27 -6.01 13.64
C SER A 94 -0.24 -4.59 13.39
N ARG A 95 0.72 -3.68 13.08
CA ARG A 95 0.39 -2.31 12.71
C ARG A 95 -0.53 -2.26 11.49
N ARG A 96 -1.52 -1.39 11.54
CA ARG A 96 -2.38 -1.11 10.40
C ARG A 96 -1.69 -0.11 9.47
N TRP A 97 -1.68 -0.42 8.17
CA TRP A 97 -1.15 0.47 7.15
C TRP A 97 -2.29 1.00 6.29
N LEU A 98 -2.19 2.29 5.90
CA LEU A 98 -3.11 2.91 4.95
C LEU A 98 -2.44 2.92 3.59
N VAL A 99 -3.08 2.31 2.60
CA VAL A 99 -2.55 2.19 1.24
C VAL A 99 -3.50 2.89 0.28
N SER A 100 -2.97 3.80 -0.53
CA SER A 100 -3.73 4.45 -1.61
C SER A 100 -3.20 3.97 -2.95
N LEU A 101 -4.10 3.60 -3.85
CA LEU A 101 -3.77 3.20 -5.22
C LEU A 101 -3.55 4.39 -6.14
N VAL A 102 -3.90 5.59 -5.68
CA VAL A 102 -3.68 6.84 -6.42
C VAL A 102 -3.02 7.85 -5.48
N TYR A 103 -2.37 8.86 -6.07
CA TYR A 103 -1.74 9.91 -5.27
C TYR A 103 -2.82 10.69 -4.50
N PRO A 104 -2.72 10.80 -3.17
CA PRO A 104 -3.79 11.41 -2.36
C PRO A 104 -3.70 12.94 -2.36
N THR A 105 -4.19 13.57 -3.42
CA THR A 105 -4.16 15.04 -3.58
C THR A 105 -5.56 15.65 -3.63
N GLY A 106 -6.17 15.94 -2.52
CA GLY A 106 -7.37 16.75 -2.42
C GLY A 106 -8.38 16.58 -3.57
N ILE A 107 -8.81 17.72 -4.14
CA ILE A 107 -9.81 17.74 -5.22
C ILE A 107 -9.26 17.12 -6.52
N LEU A 108 -7.96 17.25 -6.77
CA LEU A 108 -7.34 16.69 -7.96
C LEU A 108 -7.38 15.15 -7.96
N ALA A 109 -7.57 14.53 -6.80
CA ALA A 109 -7.72 13.10 -6.69
C ALA A 109 -8.95 12.58 -7.46
N LEU A 110 -9.94 13.43 -7.75
CA LEU A 110 -11.10 13.02 -8.54
C LEU A 110 -10.73 12.67 -9.98
N VAL A 111 -9.79 13.40 -10.56
CA VAL A 111 -9.33 13.14 -11.93
C VAL A 111 -8.48 11.85 -11.96
N GLU A 112 -7.59 11.69 -10.99
CA GLU A 112 -6.74 10.51 -10.90
C GLU A 112 -7.55 9.25 -10.62
N VAL A 113 -8.62 9.36 -9.85
CA VAL A 113 -9.48 8.22 -9.54
C VAL A 113 -10.14 7.67 -10.81
N VAL A 114 -10.48 8.52 -11.77
CA VAL A 114 -11.06 8.04 -13.03
C VAL A 114 -10.09 7.11 -13.75
N ASP A 115 -8.84 7.49 -13.84
CA ASP A 115 -7.81 6.67 -14.49
C ASP A 115 -7.44 5.44 -13.65
N GLY A 116 -7.61 5.51 -12.35
CA GLY A 116 -7.29 4.43 -11.43
C GLY A 116 -8.42 3.45 -11.15
N TRP A 117 -9.61 3.65 -11.72
CA TRP A 117 -10.77 2.80 -11.41
C TRP A 117 -10.55 1.32 -11.75
N ASP A 118 -9.90 1.03 -12.86
CA ASP A 118 -9.66 -0.35 -13.27
C ASP A 118 -8.71 -1.04 -12.29
N VAL A 119 -7.65 -0.36 -11.88
CA VAL A 119 -6.70 -0.87 -10.89
C VAL A 119 -7.37 -1.06 -9.54
N HIS A 120 -8.17 -0.08 -9.12
CA HIS A 120 -8.94 -0.17 -7.87
C HIS A 120 -9.86 -1.38 -7.86
N ASN A 121 -10.63 -1.58 -8.93
CA ASN A 121 -11.57 -2.70 -9.03
C ASN A 121 -10.85 -4.03 -9.04
N GLU A 122 -9.71 -4.12 -9.72
CA GLU A 122 -8.88 -5.32 -9.76
C GLU A 122 -8.39 -5.69 -8.35
N TRP A 123 -7.85 -4.72 -7.62
CA TRP A 123 -7.36 -4.94 -6.27
C TRP A 123 -8.49 -5.26 -5.30
N ARG A 124 -9.63 -4.62 -5.45
CA ARG A 124 -10.78 -4.88 -4.59
C ARG A 124 -11.32 -6.29 -4.76
N ARG A 125 -11.25 -6.84 -5.98
CA ARG A 125 -11.60 -8.23 -6.22
C ARG A 125 -10.56 -9.20 -5.66
N ALA A 126 -9.28 -8.83 -5.77
CA ALA A 126 -8.18 -9.64 -5.26
C ALA A 126 -8.09 -9.63 -3.73
N LEU A 127 -8.49 -8.53 -3.09
CA LEU A 127 -8.45 -8.34 -1.65
C LEU A 127 -9.86 -8.02 -1.12
N PRO A 128 -10.73 -9.01 -1.03
CA PRO A 128 -12.08 -8.78 -0.49
C PRO A 128 -11.99 -8.33 0.97
N PRO A 129 -12.91 -7.44 1.41
CA PRO A 129 -12.91 -6.98 2.80
C PRO A 129 -13.16 -8.12 3.77
N THR A 130 -12.49 -8.06 4.89
CA THR A 130 -12.60 -9.08 5.94
C THR A 130 -13.32 -8.54 7.17
#